data_85444ea2f35687e899c20f4acfffbac9
#
_entry.id   85444ea2f35687e899c20f4acfffbac9
#
_cell.length_a   1.000
_cell.length_b   1.000
_cell.length_c   1.000
_cell.angle_alpha   90.00
_cell.angle_beta   90.00
_cell.angle_gamma   90.00
#
_symmetry.space_group_name_H-M   'P 1'
#
loop_
_entity.id
_entity.type
_entity.pdbx_description
1 polymer ?
#
loop_
_entity_poly.entity_id
_entity_poly.type
_entity_poly.pdbx_seq_one_letter_code
_entity_poly.pdbx_strand_id
1 'polypeptide(L)'
;VPPAAVLFDLYDTLVEGSWDDWHRWLAGQLGVAPSVLRAAYDRTRPARSVGAYSDEQADLRAVLEAAGVESPAPALVAELVAAERAFMTSNVHLHDDALPVLRALRDRGVPTALVSNCSHNTTAVVERLGLANELDAVVLSFAVGASKPQPAIYRLALQRLGDPPPGDTVFVDDQPGFCDGAAALGIATRLIARTGEPSQADGHRVIRSLAELLDAP
;
A
#
# COMPACT_ATOMS: atom_id res chain seq x y z
N VAL A 1 24.12 11.61 8.31
CA VAL A 1 23.51 12.57 7.38
C VAL A 1 22.07 12.08 7.10
N PRO A 2 21.04 12.95 7.18
CA PRO A 2 19.69 12.54 6.82
C PRO A 2 19.63 12.07 5.37
N PRO A 3 18.69 11.17 5.01
CA PRO A 3 18.51 10.74 3.63
C PRO A 3 18.03 11.91 2.74
N ALA A 4 18.33 11.84 1.45
CA ALA A 4 17.85 12.82 0.48
C ALA A 4 16.35 12.75 0.24
N ALA A 5 15.74 11.57 0.44
CA ALA A 5 14.30 11.34 0.41
C ALA A 5 13.93 10.03 1.12
N VAL A 6 12.66 9.90 1.51
CA VAL A 6 12.11 8.64 2.02
C VAL A 6 10.86 8.26 1.25
N LEU A 7 10.82 7.02 0.75
CA LEU A 7 9.67 6.39 0.12
C LEU A 7 9.04 5.41 1.12
N PHE A 8 7.73 5.45 1.28
CA PHE A 8 6.99 4.59 2.20
C PHE A 8 5.99 3.72 1.45
N ASP A 9 5.88 2.46 1.83
CA ASP A 9 4.67 1.69 1.58
C ASP A 9 3.51 2.17 2.47
N LEU A 10 2.30 1.70 2.18
CA LEU A 10 1.10 2.07 2.93
C LEU A 10 0.72 1.02 3.97
N TYR A 11 0.27 -0.17 3.51
CA TYR A 11 -0.29 -1.20 4.38
C TYR A 11 0.82 -1.91 5.17
N ASP A 12 0.56 -2.17 6.45
CA ASP A 12 1.53 -2.74 7.39
C ASP A 12 2.83 -1.93 7.56
N THR A 13 2.90 -0.75 6.92
CA THR A 13 3.99 0.23 7.02
C THR A 13 3.53 1.53 7.66
N LEU A 14 2.71 2.34 6.98
CA LEU A 14 2.11 3.56 7.53
C LEU A 14 0.77 3.31 8.21
N VAL A 15 0.01 2.33 7.72
CA VAL A 15 -1.31 1.98 8.25
C VAL A 15 -1.39 0.52 8.65
N GLU A 16 -2.22 0.24 9.64
CA GLU A 16 -2.66 -1.10 9.99
C GLU A 16 -4.13 -1.31 9.57
N GLY A 17 -4.49 -2.56 9.30
CA GLY A 17 -5.86 -2.95 9.00
C GLY A 17 -5.99 -4.44 8.75
N SER A 18 -7.11 -5.02 9.13
CA SER A 18 -7.39 -6.45 8.93
C SER A 18 -8.36 -6.67 7.77
N TRP A 19 -7.86 -7.21 6.68
CA TRP A 19 -8.68 -7.62 5.54
C TRP A 19 -9.45 -8.92 5.78
N ASP A 20 -9.07 -9.71 6.76
CA ASP A 20 -9.69 -11.00 7.05
C ASP A 20 -11.15 -10.84 7.50
N ASP A 21 -11.47 -9.78 8.23
CA ASP A 21 -12.84 -9.49 8.66
C ASP A 21 -13.72 -9.08 7.49
N TRP A 22 -13.18 -8.26 6.57
CA TRP A 22 -13.86 -7.92 5.32
C TRP A 22 -14.13 -9.17 4.47
N HIS A 23 -13.11 -9.99 4.25
CA HIS A 23 -13.26 -11.21 3.45
C HIS A 23 -14.28 -12.18 4.06
N ARG A 24 -14.29 -12.33 5.39
CA ARG A 24 -15.29 -13.17 6.08
C ARG A 24 -16.70 -12.61 5.94
N TRP A 25 -16.85 -11.31 6.15
CA TRP A 25 -18.16 -10.66 6.03
C TRP A 25 -18.70 -10.77 4.60
N LEU A 26 -17.90 -10.41 3.60
CA LEU A 26 -18.31 -10.45 2.20
C LEU A 26 -18.61 -11.88 1.73
N ALA A 27 -17.81 -12.87 2.15
CA ALA A 27 -18.07 -14.28 1.86
C ALA A 27 -19.44 -14.73 2.41
N GLY A 28 -19.77 -14.28 3.62
CA GLY A 28 -21.09 -14.52 4.23
C GLY A 28 -22.24 -13.88 3.43
N GLN A 29 -22.07 -12.66 2.92
CA GLN A 29 -23.08 -11.98 2.07
C GLN A 29 -23.30 -12.73 0.74
N LEU A 30 -22.25 -13.31 0.20
CA LEU A 30 -22.29 -14.03 -1.08
C LEU A 30 -22.65 -15.52 -0.96
N GLY A 31 -22.69 -16.06 0.26
CA GLY A 31 -22.91 -17.49 0.51
C GLY A 31 -21.76 -18.38 -0.01
N VAL A 32 -20.54 -17.85 -0.10
CA VAL A 32 -19.34 -18.58 -0.51
C VAL A 32 -18.38 -18.82 0.66
N ALA A 33 -17.47 -19.79 0.54
CA ALA A 33 -16.47 -19.98 1.56
C ALA A 33 -15.45 -18.83 1.56
N PRO A 34 -14.95 -18.35 2.73
CA PRO A 34 -13.94 -17.30 2.80
C PRO A 34 -12.66 -17.57 1.98
N SER A 35 -12.27 -18.85 1.85
CA SER A 35 -11.13 -19.27 1.01
C SER A 35 -11.37 -19.04 -0.48
N VAL A 36 -12.61 -19.21 -0.96
CA VAL A 36 -12.99 -18.92 -2.35
C VAL A 36 -12.87 -17.44 -2.65
N LEU A 37 -13.39 -16.61 -1.74
CA LEU A 37 -13.30 -15.17 -1.89
C LEU A 37 -11.84 -14.67 -1.83
N ARG A 38 -11.04 -15.16 -0.88
CA ARG A 38 -9.61 -14.84 -0.82
C ARG A 38 -8.89 -15.20 -2.12
N ALA A 39 -9.12 -16.41 -2.65
CA ALA A 39 -8.56 -16.82 -3.92
C ALA A 39 -9.02 -15.95 -5.11
N ALA A 40 -10.24 -15.40 -5.06
CA ALA A 40 -10.75 -14.45 -6.05
C ALA A 40 -10.02 -13.10 -5.97
N TYR A 41 -9.81 -12.57 -4.77
CA TYR A 41 -9.01 -11.36 -4.54
C TYR A 41 -7.57 -11.54 -5.03
N ASP A 42 -6.92 -12.66 -4.72
CA ASP A 42 -5.54 -12.95 -5.14
C ASP A 42 -5.43 -13.10 -6.67
N ARG A 43 -6.38 -13.77 -7.30
CA ARG A 43 -6.42 -13.96 -8.77
C ARG A 43 -6.59 -12.65 -9.53
N THR A 44 -7.40 -11.74 -9.00
CA THR A 44 -7.68 -10.45 -9.65
C THR A 44 -6.69 -9.35 -9.25
N ARG A 45 -5.90 -9.55 -8.19
CA ARG A 45 -4.94 -8.58 -7.66
C ARG A 45 -3.99 -8.01 -8.74
N PRO A 46 -3.33 -8.82 -9.60
CA PRO A 46 -2.41 -8.27 -10.60
C PRO A 46 -3.06 -7.24 -11.53
N ALA A 47 -4.28 -7.53 -12.01
CA ALA A 47 -5.01 -6.62 -12.89
C ALA A 47 -5.51 -5.37 -12.15
N ARG A 48 -6.09 -5.54 -10.95
CA ARG A 48 -6.55 -4.41 -10.13
C ARG A 48 -5.41 -3.49 -9.72
N SER A 49 -4.24 -4.06 -9.37
CA SER A 49 -3.09 -3.27 -8.92
C SER A 49 -2.43 -2.43 -10.02
N VAL A 50 -2.72 -2.66 -11.28
CA VAL A 50 -2.20 -1.85 -12.40
C VAL A 50 -3.31 -1.06 -13.12
N GLY A 51 -4.49 -0.97 -12.49
CA GLY A 51 -5.61 -0.18 -13.04
C GLY A 51 -6.18 -0.74 -14.34
N ALA A 52 -6.20 -2.07 -14.50
CA ALA A 52 -6.79 -2.70 -15.68
C ALA A 52 -8.33 -2.56 -15.74
N TYR A 53 -8.96 -2.19 -14.64
CA TYR A 53 -10.38 -1.90 -14.54
C TYR A 53 -10.61 -0.40 -14.40
N SER A 54 -11.78 0.08 -14.82
CA SER A 54 -12.08 1.51 -14.95
C SER A 54 -12.26 2.23 -13.62
N ASP A 55 -12.74 1.52 -12.61
CA ASP A 55 -13.14 2.08 -11.33
C ASP A 55 -13.30 1.00 -10.25
N GLU A 56 -13.65 1.43 -9.04
CA GLU A 56 -13.83 0.59 -7.87
C GLU A 56 -14.98 -0.44 -8.05
N GLN A 57 -16.05 -0.08 -8.78
CA GLN A 57 -17.11 -1.02 -9.05
C GLN A 57 -16.66 -2.12 -10.01
N ALA A 58 -15.86 -1.77 -11.02
CA ALA A 58 -15.30 -2.73 -11.95
C ALA A 58 -14.26 -3.64 -11.27
N ASP A 59 -13.44 -3.10 -10.35
CA ASP A 59 -12.53 -3.89 -9.50
C ASP A 59 -13.32 -4.94 -8.69
N LEU A 60 -14.35 -4.51 -7.97
CA LEU A 60 -15.13 -5.41 -7.13
C LEU A 60 -15.94 -6.42 -7.97
N ARG A 61 -16.52 -5.98 -9.09
CA ARG A 61 -17.22 -6.89 -10.02
C ARG A 61 -16.30 -8.03 -10.46
N ALA A 62 -15.06 -7.73 -10.83
CA ALA A 62 -14.10 -8.76 -11.23
C ALA A 62 -13.80 -9.75 -10.09
N VAL A 63 -13.75 -9.28 -8.84
CA VAL A 63 -13.61 -10.16 -7.66
C VAL A 63 -14.83 -11.05 -7.50
N LEU A 64 -16.05 -10.50 -7.60
CA LEU A 64 -17.30 -11.24 -7.46
C LEU A 64 -17.42 -12.34 -8.54
N GLU A 65 -17.13 -12.01 -9.79
CA GLU A 65 -17.12 -12.95 -10.91
C GLU A 65 -16.09 -14.05 -10.71
N ALA A 66 -14.88 -13.67 -10.25
CA ALA A 66 -13.83 -14.65 -9.91
C ALA A 66 -14.20 -15.54 -8.70
N ALA A 67 -15.09 -15.08 -7.82
CA ALA A 67 -15.65 -15.87 -6.71
C ALA A 67 -16.82 -16.77 -7.14
N GLY A 68 -17.25 -16.71 -8.40
CA GLY A 68 -18.34 -17.53 -8.95
C GLY A 68 -19.72 -16.87 -8.91
N VAL A 69 -19.80 -15.56 -8.64
CA VAL A 69 -21.06 -14.80 -8.75
C VAL A 69 -21.27 -14.44 -10.22
N GLU A 70 -22.14 -15.16 -10.90
CA GLU A 70 -22.41 -14.91 -12.32
C GLU A 70 -23.18 -13.59 -12.50
N SER A 71 -22.64 -12.69 -13.34
CA SER A 71 -23.28 -11.42 -13.74
C SER A 71 -23.83 -10.62 -12.54
N PRO A 72 -23.02 -10.20 -11.57
CA PRO A 72 -23.51 -9.49 -10.39
C PRO A 72 -24.26 -8.22 -10.78
N ALA A 73 -25.47 -8.06 -10.22
CA ALA A 73 -26.32 -6.92 -10.52
C ALA A 73 -25.60 -5.59 -10.17
N PRO A 74 -25.71 -4.53 -11.00
CA PRO A 74 -25.05 -3.26 -10.72
C PRO A 74 -25.39 -2.67 -9.35
N ALA A 75 -26.64 -2.81 -8.89
CA ALA A 75 -27.07 -2.34 -7.58
C ALA A 75 -26.36 -3.08 -6.43
N LEU A 76 -26.18 -4.40 -6.53
CA LEU A 76 -25.43 -5.19 -5.56
C LEU A 76 -23.96 -4.74 -5.51
N VAL A 77 -23.33 -4.55 -6.67
CA VAL A 77 -21.93 -4.08 -6.73
C VAL A 77 -21.78 -2.73 -6.05
N ALA A 78 -22.69 -1.78 -6.33
CA ALA A 78 -22.65 -0.45 -5.72
C ALA A 78 -22.85 -0.51 -4.20
N GLU A 79 -23.76 -1.36 -3.71
CA GLU A 79 -23.98 -1.58 -2.28
C GLU A 79 -22.72 -2.15 -1.60
N LEU A 80 -22.09 -3.16 -2.21
CA LEU A 80 -20.89 -3.79 -1.68
C LEU A 80 -19.67 -2.85 -1.71
N VAL A 81 -19.54 -2.00 -2.72
CA VAL A 81 -18.50 -0.94 -2.75
C VAL A 81 -18.71 0.05 -1.60
N ALA A 82 -19.96 0.47 -1.34
CA ALA A 82 -20.26 1.35 -0.23
C ALA A 82 -19.93 0.67 1.13
N ALA A 83 -20.22 -0.62 1.26
CA ALA A 83 -19.89 -1.40 2.45
C ALA A 83 -18.35 -1.55 2.62
N GLU A 84 -17.60 -1.80 1.54
CA GLU A 84 -16.13 -1.87 1.58
C GLU A 84 -15.52 -0.54 2.04
N ARG A 85 -16.00 0.58 1.50
CA ARG A 85 -15.56 1.92 1.92
C ARG A 85 -15.84 2.17 3.41
N ALA A 86 -17.04 1.82 3.88
CA ALA A 86 -17.40 1.94 5.30
C ALA A 86 -16.51 1.06 6.18
N PHE A 87 -16.24 -0.18 5.76
CA PHE A 87 -15.34 -1.08 6.44
C PHE A 87 -13.93 -0.50 6.53
N MET A 88 -13.36 -0.05 5.42
CA MET A 88 -12.02 0.55 5.39
C MET A 88 -11.93 1.80 6.27
N THR A 89 -13.00 2.60 6.30
CA THR A 89 -13.06 3.79 7.17
C THR A 89 -12.97 3.41 8.65
N SER A 90 -13.56 2.28 9.05
CA SER A 90 -13.62 1.85 10.44
C SER A 90 -12.45 0.96 10.87
N ASN A 91 -11.72 0.35 9.93
CA ASN A 91 -10.74 -0.71 10.24
C ASN A 91 -9.32 -0.42 9.73
N VAL A 92 -9.10 0.66 8.97
CA VAL A 92 -7.76 1.05 8.54
C VAL A 92 -7.35 2.30 9.32
N HIS A 93 -6.28 2.23 10.08
CA HIS A 93 -5.78 3.28 10.94
C HIS A 93 -4.29 3.53 10.70
N LEU A 94 -3.84 4.76 10.97
CA LEU A 94 -2.40 5.03 10.99
C LEU A 94 -1.76 4.34 12.19
N HIS A 95 -0.55 3.80 12.01
CA HIS A 95 0.30 3.47 13.13
C HIS A 95 0.65 4.73 13.92
N ASP A 96 0.80 4.62 15.23
CA ASP A 96 1.04 5.75 16.15
C ASP A 96 2.29 6.57 15.78
N ASP A 97 3.29 5.95 15.17
CA ASP A 97 4.55 6.60 14.77
C ASP A 97 4.50 7.22 13.36
N ALA A 98 3.48 6.96 12.56
CA ALA A 98 3.43 7.40 11.15
C ALA A 98 3.44 8.94 11.02
N LEU A 99 2.44 9.62 11.57
CA LEU A 99 2.37 11.09 11.49
C LEU A 99 3.54 11.79 12.18
N PRO A 100 3.96 11.40 13.41
CA PRO A 100 5.14 12.00 14.05
C PRO A 100 6.39 11.92 13.18
N VAL A 101 6.64 10.77 12.52
CA VAL A 101 7.81 10.59 11.67
C VAL A 101 7.72 11.38 10.38
N LEU A 102 6.56 11.37 9.68
CA LEU A 102 6.37 12.17 8.47
C LEU A 102 6.60 13.66 8.72
N ARG A 103 6.06 14.18 9.83
CA ARG A 103 6.26 15.59 10.25
C ARG A 103 7.71 15.90 10.62
N ALA A 104 8.37 15.00 11.35
CA ALA A 104 9.78 15.16 11.69
C ALA A 104 10.70 15.15 10.46
N LEU A 105 10.40 14.34 9.45
CA LEU A 105 11.12 14.35 8.17
C LEU A 105 10.89 15.65 7.42
N ARG A 106 9.65 16.14 7.36
CA ARG A 106 9.30 17.45 6.77
C ARG A 106 10.04 18.59 7.44
N ASP A 107 10.08 18.62 8.79
CA ASP A 107 10.79 19.65 9.57
C ASP A 107 12.30 19.63 9.31
N ARG A 108 12.86 18.47 8.92
CA ARG A 108 14.26 18.31 8.51
C ARG A 108 14.49 18.61 7.02
N GLY A 109 13.46 18.97 6.28
CA GLY A 109 13.50 19.22 4.84
C GLY A 109 13.74 17.95 4.01
N VAL A 110 13.39 16.77 4.52
CA VAL A 110 13.51 15.48 3.83
C VAL A 110 12.19 15.20 3.10
N PRO A 111 12.16 15.22 1.76
CA PRO A 111 10.96 14.94 0.99
C PRO A 111 10.53 13.48 1.12
N THR A 112 9.22 13.26 1.10
CA THR A 112 8.60 11.96 1.34
C THR A 112 7.58 11.59 0.27
N ALA A 113 7.53 10.31 -0.12
CA ALA A 113 6.49 9.81 -1.02
C ALA A 113 5.87 8.50 -0.53
N LEU A 114 4.58 8.34 -0.81
CA LEU A 114 3.88 7.07 -0.72
C LEU A 114 4.06 6.28 -2.01
N VAL A 115 4.37 4.99 -1.91
CA VAL A 115 4.49 4.05 -3.04
C VAL A 115 3.74 2.77 -2.68
N SER A 116 2.47 2.66 -3.09
CA SER A 116 1.60 1.55 -2.66
C SER A 116 1.13 0.68 -3.82
N ASN A 117 1.23 -0.65 -3.64
CA ASN A 117 0.53 -1.61 -4.49
C ASN A 117 -0.92 -1.75 -4.02
N CYS A 118 -1.85 -1.22 -4.81
CA CYS A 118 -3.23 -1.06 -4.37
C CYS A 118 -4.23 -1.03 -5.55
N SER A 119 -5.50 -1.02 -5.22
CA SER A 119 -6.62 -0.83 -6.17
C SER A 119 -7.37 0.47 -5.87
N HIS A 120 -8.42 0.76 -6.62
CA HIS A 120 -9.15 2.04 -6.57
C HIS A 120 -9.66 2.43 -5.17
N ASN A 121 -10.05 1.46 -4.34
CA ASN A 121 -10.55 1.70 -2.98
C ASN A 121 -9.54 2.39 -2.04
N THR A 122 -8.23 2.30 -2.33
CA THR A 122 -7.18 2.92 -1.51
C THR A 122 -7.20 4.45 -1.59
N THR A 123 -7.75 5.04 -2.65
CA THR A 123 -7.89 6.50 -2.75
C THR A 123 -8.65 7.07 -1.56
N ALA A 124 -9.79 6.45 -1.21
CA ALA A 124 -10.61 6.88 -0.07
C ALA A 124 -9.86 6.76 1.28
N VAL A 125 -8.96 5.78 1.43
CA VAL A 125 -8.11 5.63 2.63
C VAL A 125 -7.11 6.78 2.72
N VAL A 126 -6.38 7.05 1.64
CA VAL A 126 -5.37 8.13 1.59
C VAL A 126 -6.01 9.50 1.88
N GLU A 127 -7.19 9.76 1.29
CA GLU A 127 -7.95 11.01 1.51
C GLU A 127 -8.43 11.14 2.96
N ARG A 128 -9.09 10.11 3.48
CA ARG A 128 -9.62 10.10 4.85
C ARG A 128 -8.54 10.28 5.91
N LEU A 129 -7.39 9.64 5.72
CA LEU A 129 -6.26 9.75 6.64
C LEU A 129 -5.46 11.05 6.46
N GLY A 130 -5.79 11.86 5.47
CA GLY A 130 -5.10 13.11 5.17
C GLY A 130 -3.65 12.94 4.73
N LEU A 131 -3.26 11.73 4.30
CA LEU A 131 -1.88 11.41 3.93
C LEU A 131 -1.36 12.25 2.77
N ALA A 132 -2.24 12.66 1.84
CA ALA A 132 -1.85 13.55 0.74
C ALA A 132 -1.35 14.93 1.20
N ASN A 133 -1.73 15.37 2.42
CA ASN A 133 -1.26 16.63 3.01
C ASN A 133 0.03 16.46 3.83
N GLU A 134 0.37 15.22 4.17
CA GLU A 134 1.54 14.90 4.99
C GLU A 134 2.74 14.42 4.15
N LEU A 135 2.53 14.11 2.87
CA LEU A 135 3.51 13.60 1.92
C LEU A 135 3.71 14.57 0.74
N ASP A 136 4.91 14.64 0.19
CA ASP A 136 5.22 15.47 -0.98
C ASP A 136 4.76 14.81 -2.29
N ALA A 137 4.62 13.48 -2.31
CA ALA A 137 4.08 12.75 -3.45
C ALA A 137 3.32 11.49 -3.03
N VAL A 138 2.32 11.10 -3.84
CA VAL A 138 1.53 9.87 -3.68
C VAL A 138 1.54 9.08 -4.99
N VAL A 139 2.07 7.86 -4.96
CA VAL A 139 2.16 6.94 -6.10
C VAL A 139 1.35 5.69 -5.79
N LEU A 140 0.15 5.61 -6.35
CA LEU A 140 -0.76 4.48 -6.25
C LEU A 140 -0.64 3.63 -7.52
N SER A 141 -0.32 2.36 -7.40
CA SER A 141 0.03 1.49 -8.51
C SER A 141 -1.07 1.41 -9.59
N PHE A 142 -2.34 1.32 -9.18
CA PHE A 142 -3.47 1.28 -10.12
C PHE A 142 -3.57 2.56 -10.97
N ALA A 143 -3.23 3.71 -10.40
CA ALA A 143 -3.32 5.00 -11.08
C ALA A 143 -2.16 5.25 -12.06
N VAL A 144 -1.03 4.55 -11.87
CA VAL A 144 0.18 4.74 -12.69
C VAL A 144 0.49 3.56 -13.61
N GLY A 145 -0.28 2.48 -13.54
CA GLY A 145 -0.11 1.30 -14.39
C GLY A 145 1.17 0.50 -14.11
N ALA A 146 1.79 0.67 -12.94
CA ALA A 146 3.01 -0.02 -12.54
C ALA A 146 2.96 -0.36 -11.06
N SER A 147 3.49 -1.53 -10.67
CA SER A 147 3.47 -2.00 -9.28
C SER A 147 4.87 -2.44 -8.82
N LYS A 148 5.12 -2.38 -7.51
CA LYS A 148 6.29 -3.00 -6.89
C LYS A 148 6.27 -4.51 -7.16
N PRO A 149 7.39 -5.16 -7.44
CA PRO A 149 8.77 -4.66 -7.44
C PRO A 149 9.27 -4.09 -8.77
N GLN A 150 8.39 -3.72 -9.72
CA GLN A 150 8.82 -3.18 -11.00
C GLN A 150 9.58 -1.85 -10.84
N PRO A 151 10.74 -1.66 -11.50
CA PRO A 151 11.54 -0.43 -11.38
C PRO A 151 10.79 0.86 -11.70
N ALA A 152 9.76 0.78 -12.56
CA ALA A 152 9.01 1.94 -13.03
C ALA A 152 8.34 2.72 -11.91
N ILE A 153 7.75 2.02 -10.91
CA ILE A 153 7.02 2.68 -9.82
C ILE A 153 7.95 3.46 -8.89
N TYR A 154 9.15 2.93 -8.59
CA TYR A 154 10.15 3.61 -7.75
C TYR A 154 10.75 4.81 -8.48
N ARG A 155 11.09 4.67 -9.78
CA ARG A 155 11.58 5.79 -10.58
C ARG A 155 10.56 6.92 -10.65
N LEU A 156 9.29 6.61 -10.81
CA LEU A 156 8.23 7.61 -10.80
C LEU A 156 8.13 8.33 -9.45
N ALA A 157 8.29 7.61 -8.33
CA ALA A 157 8.30 8.22 -7.01
C ALA A 157 9.50 9.18 -6.84
N LEU A 158 10.71 8.75 -7.25
CA LEU A 158 11.90 9.62 -7.25
C LEU A 158 11.69 10.86 -8.13
N GLN A 159 11.16 10.68 -9.35
CA GLN A 159 10.87 11.79 -10.26
C GLN A 159 9.92 12.81 -9.64
N ARG A 160 8.87 12.36 -8.95
CA ARG A 160 7.92 13.26 -8.28
C ARG A 160 8.54 14.02 -7.11
N LEU A 161 9.63 13.53 -6.54
CA LEU A 161 10.40 14.19 -5.49
C LEU A 161 11.58 15.02 -6.01
N GLY A 162 11.68 15.23 -7.34
CA GLY A 162 12.75 16.03 -7.95
C GLY A 162 14.04 15.26 -8.18
N ASP A 163 13.93 13.95 -8.40
CA ASP A 163 15.03 13.04 -8.75
C ASP A 163 16.18 12.99 -7.71
N PRO A 164 15.88 12.78 -6.40
CA PRO A 164 16.93 12.60 -5.41
C PRO A 164 17.80 11.37 -5.78
N PRO A 165 19.12 11.38 -5.45
CA PRO A 165 19.99 10.25 -5.76
C PRO A 165 19.46 8.95 -5.11
N PRO A 166 19.32 7.84 -5.84
CA PRO A 166 18.85 6.59 -5.27
C PRO A 166 19.67 6.12 -4.06
N GLY A 167 21.01 6.26 -4.12
CA GLY A 167 21.89 5.84 -3.02
C GLY A 167 21.72 6.64 -1.73
N ASP A 168 21.16 7.83 -1.80
CA ASP A 168 20.85 8.70 -0.66
C ASP A 168 19.36 8.64 -0.27
N THR A 169 18.56 7.83 -0.98
CA THR A 169 17.12 7.63 -0.71
C THR A 169 16.89 6.34 0.08
N VAL A 170 15.91 6.36 0.96
CA VAL A 170 15.47 5.19 1.75
C VAL A 170 14.07 4.77 1.31
N PHE A 171 13.86 3.48 1.12
CA PHE A 171 12.54 2.87 0.94
C PHE A 171 12.18 2.01 2.14
N VAL A 172 10.97 2.16 2.66
CA VAL A 172 10.45 1.43 3.82
C VAL A 172 9.24 0.61 3.40
N ASP A 173 9.28 -0.70 3.63
CA ASP A 173 8.21 -1.63 3.23
C ASP A 173 8.26 -2.88 4.16
N ASP A 174 7.14 -3.54 4.36
CA ASP A 174 7.03 -4.78 5.14
C ASP A 174 7.35 -6.05 4.30
N GLN A 175 7.40 -5.91 2.96
CA GLN A 175 7.62 -7.01 2.03
C GLN A 175 9.07 -7.06 1.53
N PRO A 176 9.84 -8.14 1.84
CA PRO A 176 11.23 -8.27 1.37
C PRO A 176 11.38 -8.12 -0.14
N GLY A 177 10.50 -8.75 -0.94
CA GLY A 177 10.58 -8.69 -2.39
C GLY A 177 10.35 -7.28 -2.97
N PHE A 178 9.65 -6.38 -2.26
CA PHE A 178 9.51 -4.99 -2.67
C PHE A 178 10.76 -4.19 -2.28
N CYS A 179 11.38 -4.51 -1.14
CA CYS A 179 12.69 -3.99 -0.78
C CYS A 179 13.77 -4.40 -1.81
N ASP A 180 13.75 -5.66 -2.29
CA ASP A 180 14.65 -6.13 -3.37
C ASP A 180 14.52 -5.29 -4.65
N GLY A 181 13.27 -4.99 -5.04
CA GLY A 181 13.00 -4.16 -6.21
C GLY A 181 13.57 -2.74 -6.09
N ALA A 182 13.51 -2.15 -4.90
CA ALA A 182 14.10 -0.84 -4.61
C ALA A 182 15.64 -0.91 -4.55
N ALA A 183 16.18 -1.93 -3.89
CA ALA A 183 17.62 -2.15 -3.76
C ALA A 183 18.30 -2.36 -5.13
N ALA A 184 17.62 -3.01 -6.07
CA ALA A 184 18.11 -3.18 -7.45
C ALA A 184 18.30 -1.84 -8.20
N LEU A 185 17.70 -0.75 -7.70
CA LEU A 185 17.91 0.63 -8.22
C LEU A 185 18.97 1.41 -7.41
N GLY A 186 19.58 0.78 -6.41
CA GLY A 186 20.52 1.42 -5.50
C GLY A 186 19.86 2.20 -4.35
N ILE A 187 18.54 2.07 -4.16
CA ILE A 187 17.82 2.70 -3.04
C ILE A 187 18.12 1.91 -1.77
N ALA A 188 18.50 2.60 -0.70
CA ALA A 188 18.67 1.97 0.60
C ALA A 188 17.32 1.51 1.16
N THR A 189 17.26 0.31 1.77
CA THR A 189 15.99 -0.25 2.21
C THR A 189 15.91 -0.41 3.72
N ARG A 190 14.71 -0.34 4.25
CA ARG A 190 14.33 -0.69 5.61
C ARG A 190 13.14 -1.65 5.54
N LEU A 191 13.36 -2.88 5.94
CA LEU A 191 12.29 -3.85 6.10
C LEU A 191 11.62 -3.61 7.45
N ILE A 192 10.40 -3.09 7.43
CA ILE A 192 9.69 -2.86 8.68
C ILE A 192 8.95 -4.14 9.10
N ALA A 193 9.16 -4.56 10.36
CA ALA A 193 8.48 -5.70 10.95
C ALA A 193 7.74 -5.21 12.21
N ARG A 194 6.49 -4.79 12.04
CA ARG A 194 5.65 -4.25 13.12
C ARG A 194 5.40 -5.26 14.22
N THR A 195 5.27 -6.54 13.84
CA THR A 195 5.07 -7.66 14.76
C THR A 195 5.92 -8.85 14.33
N GLY A 196 6.35 -9.68 15.30
CA GLY A 196 7.10 -10.89 15.01
C GLY A 196 8.50 -10.67 14.44
N GLU A 197 9.15 -11.74 14.02
CA GLU A 197 10.38 -11.68 13.23
C GLU A 197 10.03 -11.69 11.74
N PRO A 198 10.72 -10.92 10.89
CA PRO A 198 10.52 -11.02 9.45
C PRO A 198 10.91 -12.44 9.00
N SER A 199 10.09 -13.03 8.14
CA SER A 199 10.30 -14.40 7.65
C SER A 199 11.63 -14.56 6.90
N GLN A 200 12.10 -13.51 6.23
CA GLN A 200 13.40 -13.39 5.58
C GLN A 200 13.81 -11.92 5.59
N ALA A 201 14.98 -11.61 6.12
CA ALA A 201 15.52 -10.25 6.09
C ALA A 201 16.40 -9.99 4.85
N ASP A 202 16.89 -11.05 4.21
CA ASP A 202 17.62 -11.10 2.92
C ASP A 202 18.60 -9.93 2.68
N GLY A 203 19.30 -9.50 3.75
CA GLY A 203 20.26 -8.39 3.68
C GLY A 203 19.69 -7.00 3.91
N HIS A 204 18.37 -6.85 4.10
CA HIS A 204 17.75 -5.57 4.43
C HIS A 204 17.90 -5.25 5.91
N ARG A 205 18.14 -3.98 6.23
CA ARG A 205 18.11 -3.53 7.64
C ARG A 205 16.67 -3.59 8.14
N VAL A 206 16.43 -4.40 9.15
CA VAL A 206 15.12 -4.52 9.82
C VAL A 206 14.94 -3.37 10.81
N ILE A 207 13.75 -2.77 10.79
CA ILE A 207 13.27 -1.81 11.78
C ILE A 207 11.93 -2.27 12.36
N ARG A 208 11.63 -1.86 13.58
CA ARG A 208 10.39 -2.18 14.29
C ARG A 208 9.43 -0.98 14.36
N SER A 209 10.00 0.21 14.20
CA SER A 209 9.27 1.47 14.23
C SER A 209 9.85 2.42 13.17
N LEU A 210 8.97 3.25 12.61
CA LEU A 210 9.40 4.33 11.71
C LEU A 210 10.27 5.36 12.45
N ALA A 211 10.14 5.47 13.78
CA ALA A 211 10.99 6.37 14.58
C ALA A 211 12.48 6.09 14.40
N GLU A 212 12.88 4.84 14.11
CA GLU A 212 14.26 4.46 13.85
C GLU A 212 14.87 5.13 12.60
N LEU A 213 14.03 5.70 11.71
CA LEU A 213 14.49 6.51 10.58
C LEU A 213 15.06 7.86 11.03
N LEU A 214 14.65 8.34 12.20
CA LEU A 214 15.07 9.62 12.76
C LEU A 214 16.37 9.53 13.54
N ASP A 215 16.75 8.32 13.97
CA ASP A 215 17.93 8.01 14.80
C ASP A 215 19.18 7.71 13.95
N ALA A 216 19.09 7.78 12.62
CA ALA A 216 20.24 7.52 11.75
C ALA A 216 21.31 8.62 11.91
N PRO A 217 22.58 8.22 12.10
CA PRO A 217 23.67 9.17 12.30
C PRO A 217 23.95 10.04 11.08
#